data_3bcd2e95339ccaf639da0bde196b9b98
#
_entry.id   3bcd2e95339ccaf639da0bde196b9b98
#
_cell.length_a   1.000
_cell.length_b   1.000
_cell.length_c   1.000
_cell.angle_alpha   90.00
_cell.angle_beta   90.00
_cell.angle_gamma   90.00
#
_symmetry.space_group_name_H-M   'P 1'
#
loop_
_entity.id
_entity.type
_entity.pdbx_description
1 polymer ?
#
loop_
_entity_poly.entity_id
_entity_poly.type
_entity_poly.pdbx_seq_one_letter_code
_entity_poly.pdbx_strand_id
1 'polypeptide(L)'
;PPAGPAPAFAQRATLSGGAGIFTVLPGMEMKAGRDGALCQILLNEPRVSGAHATLKIDNGQLWVRDDNSNNGTQINGQRIPGGTWTPVGHGAILRFGPVEFSVALE
;
A
#
# COMPACT_ATOMS: atom_id res chain seq x y z
N PRO A 1 -3.74 11.12 10.76
CA PRO A 1 -3.63 11.56 9.37
C PRO A 1 -2.37 12.37 9.15
N PRO A 2 -1.80 12.33 7.96
CA PRO A 2 -0.59 13.09 7.66
C PRO A 2 -0.87 14.59 7.71
N ALA A 3 0.11 15.35 8.20
CA ALA A 3 0.04 16.80 8.26
C ALA A 3 0.62 17.41 6.99
N GLY A 4 0.09 18.58 6.62
CA GLY A 4 0.57 19.35 5.49
C GLY A 4 -0.06 18.96 4.16
N PRO A 5 0.22 19.73 3.11
CA PRO A 5 -0.35 19.50 1.80
C PRO A 5 0.31 18.32 1.09
N ALA A 6 -0.41 17.69 0.16
CA ALA A 6 0.15 16.65 -0.70
C ALA A 6 1.20 17.24 -1.64
N PRO A 7 2.34 16.57 -1.84
CA PRO A 7 3.29 17.01 -2.86
C PRO A 7 2.72 16.77 -4.27
N ALA A 8 3.07 17.64 -5.21
CA ALA A 8 2.68 17.44 -6.61
C ALA A 8 3.43 16.24 -7.23
N PHE A 9 4.63 15.95 -6.72
CA PHE A 9 5.48 14.87 -7.21
C PHE A 9 6.09 14.15 -6.01
N ALA A 10 5.54 13.00 -5.66
CA ALA A 10 5.97 12.26 -4.49
C ALA A 10 7.32 11.58 -4.70
N GLN A 11 8.21 11.72 -3.73
CA GLN A 11 9.51 11.04 -3.70
C GLN A 11 9.57 9.96 -2.62
N ARG A 12 8.56 9.90 -1.77
CA ARG A 12 8.49 8.90 -0.72
C ARG A 12 7.04 8.73 -0.29
N ALA A 13 6.65 7.49 -0.02
CA ALA A 13 5.38 7.18 0.59
C ALA A 13 5.62 6.44 1.90
N THR A 14 4.97 6.89 2.95
CA THR A 14 5.03 6.24 4.26
C THR A 14 3.66 5.66 4.59
N LEU A 15 3.63 4.37 4.87
CA LEU A 15 2.44 3.65 5.31
C LEU A 15 2.58 3.43 6.81
N SER A 16 1.64 3.94 7.60
CA SER A 16 1.66 3.85 9.06
C SER A 16 0.40 3.20 9.58
N GLY A 17 0.54 2.20 10.42
CA GLY A 17 -0.59 1.50 11.02
C GLY A 17 -0.17 0.58 12.15
N GLY A 18 -1.12 -0.21 12.65
CA GLY A 18 -0.85 -1.15 13.75
C GLY A 18 0.17 -2.23 13.40
N ALA A 19 0.31 -2.56 12.12
CA ALA A 19 1.29 -3.56 11.67
C ALA A 19 2.71 -2.99 11.55
N GLY A 20 2.88 -1.67 11.63
CA GLY A 20 4.19 -1.02 11.56
C GLY A 20 4.20 0.20 10.66
N ILE A 21 5.41 0.67 10.37
CA ILE A 21 5.64 1.81 9.47
C ILE A 21 6.55 1.32 8.35
N PHE A 22 6.12 1.53 7.12
CA PHE A 22 6.84 1.09 5.92
C PHE A 22 7.01 2.24 4.96
N THR A 23 8.17 2.28 4.29
CA THR A 23 8.49 3.36 3.34
C THR A 23 8.67 2.78 1.95
N VAL A 24 7.99 3.39 0.97
CA VAL A 24 8.13 3.06 -0.45
C VAL A 24 8.88 4.21 -1.13
N LEU A 25 9.94 3.88 -1.86
CA LEU A 25 10.77 4.84 -2.57
C LEU A 25 10.63 4.65 -4.08
N PRO A 26 10.89 5.70 -4.89
CA PRO A 26 10.89 5.56 -6.35
C PRO A 26 11.93 4.52 -6.79
N GLY A 27 11.58 3.76 -7.83
CA GLY A 27 12.47 2.76 -8.39
C GLY A 27 12.43 1.41 -7.70
N MET A 28 11.63 1.25 -6.63
CA MET A 28 11.44 -0.05 -5.99
C MET A 28 9.97 -0.44 -6.02
N GLU A 29 9.73 -1.74 -6.21
CA GLU A 29 8.41 -2.34 -6.00
C GLU A 29 8.45 -3.09 -4.68
N MET A 30 7.46 -2.87 -3.83
CA MET A 30 7.36 -3.55 -2.55
C MET A 30 6.10 -4.39 -2.54
N LYS A 31 6.25 -5.65 -2.11
CA LYS A 31 5.11 -6.54 -1.94
C LYS A 31 4.64 -6.50 -0.50
N ALA A 32 3.32 -6.46 -0.33
CA ALA A 32 2.66 -6.55 0.96
C ALA A 32 1.95 -7.90 1.05
N GLY A 33 2.11 -8.60 2.15
CA GLY A 33 1.48 -9.89 2.33
C GLY A 33 2.01 -10.65 3.52
N ARG A 34 1.50 -11.88 3.66
CA ARG A 34 1.81 -12.73 4.81
C ARG A 34 3.09 -13.53 4.65
N ASP A 35 3.54 -13.75 3.41
CA ASP A 35 4.72 -14.56 3.15
C ASP A 35 6.00 -13.72 3.20
N GLY A 36 6.78 -13.89 4.28
CA GLY A 36 8.01 -13.14 4.48
C GLY A 36 9.11 -13.43 3.47
N ALA A 37 9.02 -14.54 2.73
CA ALA A 37 9.96 -14.82 1.65
C ALA A 37 9.71 -13.95 0.41
N LEU A 38 8.48 -13.43 0.25
CA LEU A 38 8.07 -12.64 -0.90
C LEU A 38 7.84 -11.17 -0.58
N CYS A 39 7.53 -10.85 0.68
CA CYS A 39 6.98 -9.54 1.03
C CYS A 39 7.92 -8.74 1.91
N GLN A 40 8.20 -7.49 1.53
CA GLN A 40 8.95 -6.52 2.32
C GLN A 40 8.02 -5.87 3.36
N ILE A 41 6.75 -5.70 3.02
CA ILE A 41 5.71 -5.24 3.95
C ILE A 41 5.04 -6.50 4.49
N LEU A 42 5.60 -7.03 5.58
CA LEU A 42 5.11 -8.29 6.15
C LEU A 42 3.88 -8.02 7.01
N LEU A 43 2.77 -8.63 6.61
CA LEU A 43 1.48 -8.52 7.30
C LEU A 43 1.12 -9.87 7.90
N ASN A 44 1.41 -10.05 9.18
CA ASN A 44 1.22 -11.33 9.87
C ASN A 44 -0.24 -11.47 10.34
N GLU A 45 -1.14 -11.61 9.39
CA GLU A 45 -2.59 -11.70 9.61
C GLU A 45 -3.14 -12.81 8.72
N PRO A 46 -3.83 -13.82 9.27
CA PRO A 46 -4.31 -14.97 8.47
C PRO A 46 -5.22 -14.60 7.30
N ARG A 47 -5.93 -13.46 7.38
CA ARG A 47 -6.83 -13.02 6.33
C ARG A 47 -6.14 -12.21 5.23
N VAL A 48 -4.83 -12.04 5.34
CA VAL A 48 -4.00 -11.44 4.29
C VAL A 48 -3.42 -12.58 3.45
N SER A 49 -3.47 -12.42 2.12
CA SER A 49 -2.89 -13.41 1.21
C SER A 49 -1.37 -13.40 1.30
N GLY A 50 -0.73 -14.51 0.92
CA GLY A 50 0.72 -14.65 0.95
C GLY A 50 1.43 -13.54 0.19
N ALA A 51 1.02 -13.30 -1.07
CA ALA A 51 1.39 -12.12 -1.86
C ALA A 51 0.11 -11.36 -2.14
N HIS A 52 -0.20 -10.33 -1.33
CA HIS A 52 -1.51 -9.68 -1.34
C HIS A 52 -1.58 -8.54 -2.35
N ALA A 53 -0.58 -7.69 -2.34
CA ALA A 53 -0.54 -6.49 -3.19
C ALA A 53 0.90 -6.06 -3.44
N THR A 54 1.08 -5.22 -4.47
CA THR A 54 2.36 -4.61 -4.81
C THR A 54 2.19 -3.10 -4.84
N LEU A 55 3.19 -2.38 -4.31
CA LEU A 55 3.20 -0.92 -4.28
C LEU A 55 4.45 -0.41 -4.99
N LYS A 56 4.30 0.74 -5.66
CA LYS A 56 5.42 1.44 -6.28
C LYS A 56 5.16 2.93 -6.32
N ILE A 57 6.24 3.72 -6.41
CA ILE A 57 6.16 5.12 -6.81
C ILE A 57 6.71 5.21 -8.22
N ASP A 58 5.91 5.74 -9.14
CA ASP A 58 6.29 5.95 -10.52
C ASP A 58 5.79 7.32 -10.95
N ASN A 59 6.69 8.11 -11.51
CA ASN A 59 6.40 9.45 -12.00
C ASN A 59 5.73 10.32 -10.94
N GLY A 60 6.22 10.22 -9.69
CA GLY A 60 5.74 11.04 -8.58
C GLY A 60 4.41 10.62 -7.98
N GLN A 61 3.88 9.47 -8.38
CA GLN A 61 2.60 8.95 -7.92
C GLN A 61 2.78 7.61 -7.22
N LEU A 62 2.11 7.41 -6.09
CA LEU A 62 2.03 6.11 -5.46
C LEU A 62 0.94 5.28 -6.14
N TRP A 63 1.28 4.04 -6.46
CA TRP A 63 0.38 3.07 -7.08
C TRP A 63 0.31 1.81 -6.24
N VAL A 64 -0.86 1.19 -6.20
CA VAL A 64 -1.06 -0.12 -5.59
C VAL A 64 -1.76 -1.04 -6.59
N ARG A 65 -1.37 -2.31 -6.60
CA ARG A 65 -2.03 -3.35 -7.40
C ARG A 65 -2.37 -4.51 -6.47
N ASP A 66 -3.64 -4.89 -6.45
CA ASP A 66 -4.05 -6.11 -5.75
C ASP A 66 -3.64 -7.32 -6.59
N ASP A 67 -2.90 -8.24 -6.02
CA ASP A 67 -2.36 -9.41 -6.72
C ASP A 67 -3.29 -10.61 -6.59
N ASN A 68 -4.57 -10.41 -6.88
CA ASN A 68 -5.64 -11.42 -6.79
C ASN A 68 -5.78 -11.99 -5.38
N SER A 69 -5.76 -11.10 -4.39
CA SER A 69 -5.92 -11.50 -2.99
C SER A 69 -7.33 -12.04 -2.71
N ASN A 70 -7.45 -12.87 -1.67
CA ASN A 70 -8.75 -13.45 -1.30
C ASN A 70 -9.70 -12.40 -0.72
N ASN A 71 -9.19 -11.49 0.12
CA ASN A 71 -10.03 -10.54 0.83
C ASN A 71 -9.96 -9.12 0.30
N GLY A 72 -9.17 -8.91 -0.75
CA GLY A 72 -9.14 -7.64 -1.46
C GLY A 72 -8.26 -6.58 -0.83
N THR A 73 -8.02 -5.54 -1.62
CA THR A 73 -7.32 -4.32 -1.23
C THR A 73 -8.30 -3.16 -1.40
N GLN A 74 -8.34 -2.25 -0.43
CA GLN A 74 -9.25 -1.11 -0.45
C GLN A 74 -8.50 0.19 -0.32
N ILE A 75 -8.99 1.22 -1.00
CA ILE A 75 -8.54 2.60 -0.84
C ILE A 75 -9.74 3.42 -0.39
N ASN A 76 -9.64 4.06 0.79
CA ASN A 76 -10.71 4.85 1.38
C ASN A 76 -12.05 4.09 1.43
N GLY A 77 -11.99 2.82 1.78
CA GLY A 77 -13.16 1.96 1.93
C GLY A 77 -13.69 1.35 0.64
N GLN A 78 -13.07 1.65 -0.51
CA GLN A 78 -13.49 1.07 -1.79
C GLN A 78 -12.50 0.02 -2.25
N ARG A 79 -13.02 -1.18 -2.57
CA ARG A 79 -12.21 -2.27 -3.10
C ARG A 79 -11.74 -1.93 -4.52
N ILE A 80 -10.44 -2.08 -4.76
CA ILE A 80 -9.87 -1.87 -6.10
C ILE A 80 -9.95 -3.16 -6.92
N PRO A 81 -9.97 -3.05 -8.27
CA PRO A 81 -9.95 -4.23 -9.12
C PRO A 81 -8.61 -4.97 -9.01
N GLY A 82 -8.65 -6.30 -9.06
CA GLY A 82 -7.45 -7.11 -9.05
C GLY A 82 -6.64 -6.96 -10.31
N GLY A 83 -5.31 -6.99 -10.18
CA GLY A 83 -4.39 -6.97 -11.30
C GLY A 83 -4.21 -5.61 -11.97
N THR A 84 -4.81 -4.56 -11.44
CA THR A 84 -4.78 -3.22 -12.05
C THR A 84 -4.09 -2.23 -11.10
N TRP A 85 -3.11 -1.47 -11.62
CA TRP A 85 -2.49 -0.40 -10.86
C TRP A 85 -3.50 0.72 -10.62
N THR A 86 -3.66 1.11 -9.34
CA THR A 86 -4.59 2.15 -8.91
C THR A 86 -3.82 3.22 -8.15
N PRO A 87 -4.03 4.53 -8.45
CA PRO A 87 -3.32 5.59 -7.75
C PRO A 87 -3.80 5.74 -6.31
N VAL A 88 -2.86 6.07 -5.42
CA VAL A 88 -3.14 6.28 -4.00
C VAL A 88 -2.72 7.70 -3.64
N GLY A 89 -3.66 8.50 -3.16
CA GLY A 89 -3.42 9.89 -2.80
C GLY A 89 -2.86 10.06 -1.39
N HIS A 90 -2.33 11.26 -1.14
CA HIS A 90 -1.89 11.66 0.19
C HIS A 90 -3.09 11.68 1.14
N GLY A 91 -2.91 11.13 2.34
CA GLY A 91 -3.98 11.05 3.33
C GLY A 91 -4.93 9.88 3.15
N ALA A 92 -4.73 9.04 2.13
CA ALA A 92 -5.60 7.89 1.91
C ALA A 92 -5.46 6.86 3.03
N ILE A 93 -6.52 6.09 3.23
CA ILE A 93 -6.49 4.89 4.05
C ILE A 93 -6.41 3.70 3.11
N LEU A 94 -5.30 2.96 3.21
CA LEU A 94 -5.04 1.79 2.39
C LEU A 94 -5.25 0.54 3.25
N ARG A 95 -6.00 -0.42 2.75
CA ARG A 95 -6.35 -1.60 3.53
C ARG A 95 -6.10 -2.87 2.75
N PHE A 96 -5.34 -3.79 3.35
CA PHE A 96 -5.05 -5.12 2.82
C PHE A 96 -5.79 -6.15 3.67
N GLY A 97 -6.87 -6.74 3.14
CA GLY A 97 -7.74 -7.53 3.98
C GLY A 97 -8.21 -6.69 5.18
N PRO A 98 -7.96 -7.11 6.43
CA PRO A 98 -8.34 -6.32 7.60
C PRO A 98 -7.27 -5.33 8.08
N VAL A 99 -6.10 -5.26 7.43
CA VAL A 99 -4.96 -4.46 7.90
C VAL A 99 -4.97 -3.09 7.24
N GLU A 100 -5.06 -2.04 8.03
CA GLU A 100 -5.15 -0.65 7.57
C GLU A 100 -3.86 0.12 7.76
N PHE A 101 -3.59 1.03 6.82
CA PHE A 101 -2.51 2.00 6.89
C PHE A 101 -3.00 3.39 6.50
N SER A 102 -2.47 4.41 7.19
CA SER A 102 -2.54 5.79 6.71
C SER A 102 -1.38 6.04 5.75
N VAL A 103 -1.64 6.74 4.66
CA VAL A 103 -0.64 7.01 3.64
C VAL A 103 -0.23 8.47 3.69
N ALA A 104 1.08 8.72 3.82
CA ALA A 104 1.67 10.04 3.73
C ALA A 104 2.62 10.08 2.54
N LEU A 105 2.43 11.03 1.64
CA LEU A 105 3.31 11.27 0.50
C LEU A 105 4.19 12.47 0.77
N GLU A 106 5.46 12.37 0.43
CA GLU A 106 6.43 13.46 0.60
C GLU A 106 7.24 13.71 -0.67
#